data_04094a37fb46b0415645be588884adda
#
_entry.id   04094a37fb46b0415645be588884adda
#
_cell.length_a   1.000
_cell.length_b   1.000
_cell.length_c   1.000
_cell.angle_alpha   90.00
_cell.angle_beta   90.00
_cell.angle_gamma   90.00
#
_symmetry.space_group_name_H-M   'P 1'
#
loop_
_entity.id
_entity.type
_entity.pdbx_description
1 polymer ?
#
loop_
_entity_poly.entity_id
_entity_poly.type
_entity_poly.pdbx_seq_one_letter_code
_entity_poly.pdbx_strand_id
1 'polypeptide(L)'
;MQVTAGPGLTLSASFEVGAAHQGAPGLAHGGLLTAAADEVLGALNWLLMRPAVTARLETNFVRPVPVGTVLDMQARITGVADRKVFTAVVGCMGPDGPVALTASGLFIQVPIGHFRAHGRAQEVASAIADGDAGPPAEMNP
;
A
#
# COMPACT_ATOMS: atom_id res chain seq x y z
N MET A 1 -0.93 -10.46 1.63
CA MET A 1 -1.77 -9.50 0.87
C MET A 1 -1.53 -9.73 -0.62
N GLN A 2 -2.58 -9.76 -1.40
CA GLN A 2 -2.50 -9.86 -2.86
C GLN A 2 -2.89 -8.52 -3.46
N VAL A 3 -2.14 -8.06 -4.46
CA VAL A 3 -2.36 -6.79 -5.14
C VAL A 3 -2.47 -7.02 -6.64
N THR A 4 -3.51 -6.49 -7.26
CA THR A 4 -3.78 -6.65 -8.69
C THR A 4 -3.99 -5.29 -9.33
N ALA A 5 -3.33 -5.05 -10.46
CA ALA A 5 -3.54 -3.83 -11.25
C ALA A 5 -4.93 -3.84 -11.89
N GLY A 6 -5.62 -2.72 -11.78
CA GLY A 6 -6.90 -2.48 -12.43
C GLY A 6 -6.78 -1.55 -13.64
N PRO A 7 -7.90 -1.21 -14.28
CA PRO A 7 -7.91 -0.29 -15.39
C PRO A 7 -7.47 1.12 -14.95
N GLY A 8 -6.70 1.79 -15.80
CA GLY A 8 -6.13 3.09 -15.50
C GLY A 8 -5.08 3.02 -14.40
N LEU A 9 -5.05 4.03 -13.55
CA LEU A 9 -4.10 4.15 -12.43
C LEU A 9 -4.75 3.66 -11.12
N THR A 10 -5.22 2.41 -11.12
CA THR A 10 -5.91 1.78 -9.99
C THR A 10 -5.29 0.44 -9.62
N LEU A 11 -5.44 0.07 -8.34
CA LEU A 11 -5.09 -1.24 -7.81
C LEU A 11 -6.22 -1.78 -6.93
N SER A 12 -6.42 -3.09 -6.99
CA SER A 12 -7.23 -3.83 -6.03
C SER A 12 -6.31 -4.67 -5.15
N ALA A 13 -6.59 -4.73 -3.87
CA ALA A 13 -5.85 -5.55 -2.94
C ALA A 13 -6.78 -6.27 -1.96
N SER A 14 -6.36 -7.45 -1.52
CA SER A 14 -7.04 -8.23 -0.49
C SER A 14 -6.07 -8.47 0.66
N PHE A 15 -6.51 -8.14 1.88
CA PHE A 15 -5.73 -8.30 3.11
C PHE A 15 -6.54 -9.06 4.16
N GLU A 16 -6.08 -10.24 4.53
CA GLU A 16 -6.68 -11.04 5.60
C GLU A 16 -6.14 -10.61 6.96
N VAL A 17 -7.04 -10.22 7.86
CA VAL A 17 -6.71 -9.86 9.25
C VAL A 17 -6.62 -11.13 10.09
N GLY A 18 -5.42 -11.66 10.23
CA GLY A 18 -5.14 -12.82 11.08
C GLY A 18 -4.92 -12.46 12.56
N ALA A 19 -4.76 -13.50 13.39
CA ALA A 19 -4.51 -13.34 14.83
C ALA A 19 -3.25 -12.53 15.16
N ALA A 20 -2.22 -12.61 14.32
CA ALA A 20 -0.99 -11.82 14.47
C ALA A 20 -1.20 -10.30 14.27
N HIS A 21 -2.31 -9.92 13.67
CA HIS A 21 -2.66 -8.51 13.42
C HIS A 21 -3.55 -7.91 14.53
N GLN A 22 -3.82 -8.68 15.61
CA GLN A 22 -4.66 -8.22 16.70
C GLN A 22 -4.00 -7.09 17.49
N GLY A 23 -4.76 -6.04 17.77
CA GLY A 23 -4.41 -4.97 18.70
C GLY A 23 -5.23 -5.07 19.97
N ALA A 24 -6.44 -4.53 19.96
CA ALA A 24 -7.41 -4.77 21.02
C ALA A 24 -8.02 -6.19 20.93
N PRO A 25 -8.55 -6.77 22.01
CA PRO A 25 -9.10 -8.12 21.97
C PRO A 25 -10.13 -8.33 20.85
N GLY A 26 -9.82 -9.25 19.92
CA GLY A 26 -10.67 -9.59 18.78
C GLY A 26 -10.66 -8.61 17.62
N LEU A 27 -9.91 -7.51 17.72
CA LEU A 27 -9.87 -6.44 16.70
C LEU A 27 -8.47 -6.23 16.13
N ALA A 28 -8.41 -5.86 14.86
CA ALA A 28 -7.17 -5.53 14.18
C ALA A 28 -6.48 -4.30 14.79
N HIS A 29 -5.16 -4.33 14.85
CA HIS A 29 -4.35 -3.20 15.28
C HIS A 29 -4.37 -2.10 14.20
N GLY A 30 -4.73 -0.87 14.59
CA GLY A 30 -4.82 0.27 13.65
C GLY A 30 -3.52 0.54 12.90
N GLY A 31 -2.38 0.40 13.56
CA GLY A 31 -1.07 0.55 12.90
C GLY A 31 -0.83 -0.47 11.79
N LEU A 32 -1.30 -1.72 11.95
CA LEU A 32 -1.18 -2.75 10.91
C LEU A 32 -2.15 -2.51 9.75
N LEU A 33 -3.35 -2.01 10.04
CA LEU A 33 -4.28 -1.58 8.98
C LEU A 33 -3.71 -0.40 8.18
N THR A 34 -3.06 0.53 8.86
CA THR A 34 -2.36 1.66 8.21
C THR A 34 -1.18 1.18 7.37
N ALA A 35 -0.40 0.20 7.86
CA ALA A 35 0.69 -0.41 7.10
C ALA A 35 0.18 -1.11 5.84
N ALA A 36 -0.94 -1.84 5.93
CA ALA A 36 -1.58 -2.44 4.76
C ALA A 36 -2.03 -1.39 3.74
N ALA A 37 -2.59 -0.27 4.21
CA ALA A 37 -2.96 0.85 3.34
C ALA A 37 -1.73 1.48 2.67
N ASP A 38 -0.65 1.69 3.41
CA ASP A 38 0.62 2.24 2.87
C ASP A 38 1.20 1.35 1.78
N GLU A 39 1.18 0.04 1.98
CA GLU A 39 1.65 -0.94 1.00
C GLU A 39 0.86 -0.86 -0.31
N VAL A 40 -0.46 -0.82 -0.23
CA VAL A 40 -1.32 -0.71 -1.43
C VAL A 40 -1.14 0.64 -2.13
N LEU A 41 -1.05 1.73 -1.37
CA LEU A 41 -0.83 3.07 -1.92
C LEU A 41 0.56 3.20 -2.54
N GLY A 42 1.57 2.63 -1.89
CA GLY A 42 2.95 2.58 -2.41
C GLY A 42 3.05 1.81 -3.72
N ALA A 43 2.33 0.69 -3.82
CA ALA A 43 2.29 -0.14 -5.02
C ALA A 43 1.77 0.60 -6.25
N LEU A 44 0.94 1.64 -6.10
CA LEU A 44 0.48 2.47 -7.22
C LEU A 44 1.64 3.15 -7.99
N ASN A 45 2.76 3.41 -7.33
CA ASN A 45 3.90 4.04 -7.98
C ASN A 45 4.56 3.13 -9.04
N TRP A 46 4.38 1.80 -8.93
CA TRP A 46 4.80 0.87 -9.98
C TRP A 46 4.08 1.10 -11.30
N LEU A 47 2.82 1.57 -11.27
CA LEU A 47 2.06 1.92 -12.47
C LEU A 47 2.69 3.13 -13.20
N LEU A 48 3.39 3.98 -12.48
CA LEU A 48 4.13 5.13 -13.02
C LEU A 48 5.57 4.78 -13.42
N MET A 49 6.01 3.54 -13.16
CA MET A 49 7.36 3.05 -13.44
C MET A 49 8.46 3.93 -12.82
N ARG A 50 8.20 4.51 -11.66
CA ARG A 50 9.14 5.36 -10.92
C ARG A 50 9.12 5.01 -9.43
N PRO A 51 10.30 4.82 -8.83
CA PRO A 51 10.37 4.61 -7.40
C PRO A 51 9.94 5.86 -6.63
N ALA A 52 9.27 5.64 -5.52
CA ALA A 52 8.81 6.71 -4.65
C ALA A 52 8.88 6.28 -3.18
N VAL A 53 8.92 7.25 -2.30
CA VAL A 53 8.90 7.05 -0.85
C VAL A 53 7.69 7.74 -0.24
N THR A 54 7.15 7.16 0.82
CA THR A 54 6.04 7.74 1.57
C THR A 54 6.49 9.01 2.28
N ALA A 55 5.86 10.13 1.97
CA ALA A 55 6.12 11.41 2.62
C ALA A 55 5.04 11.74 3.66
N ARG A 56 3.79 11.35 3.40
CA ARG A 56 2.67 11.57 4.30
C ARG A 56 1.62 10.48 4.07
N LEU A 57 1.05 10.02 5.18
CA LEU A 57 -0.06 9.07 5.18
C LEU A 57 -1.11 9.54 6.19
N GLU A 58 -2.36 9.54 5.78
CA GLU A 58 -3.49 9.85 6.63
C GLU A 58 -4.51 8.72 6.51
N THR A 59 -4.83 8.11 7.65
CA THR A 59 -5.77 6.99 7.73
C THR A 59 -6.95 7.35 8.62
N ASN A 60 -8.16 7.12 8.13
CA ASN A 60 -9.39 7.23 8.90
C ASN A 60 -9.95 5.84 9.16
N PHE A 61 -10.13 5.50 10.41
CA PHE A 61 -10.75 4.24 10.84
C PHE A 61 -12.26 4.46 11.00
N VAL A 62 -13.01 3.97 10.03
CA VAL A 62 -14.46 4.19 9.96
C VAL A 62 -15.22 3.18 10.81
N ARG A 63 -14.74 1.92 10.84
CA ARG A 63 -15.33 0.82 11.63
C ARG A 63 -14.25 -0.05 12.23
N PRO A 64 -14.51 -0.65 13.43
CA PRO A 64 -13.64 -1.69 13.96
C PRO A 64 -13.59 -2.88 13.01
N VAL A 65 -12.42 -3.46 12.85
CA VAL A 65 -12.18 -4.61 11.95
C VAL A 65 -11.91 -5.83 12.82
N PRO A 66 -12.82 -6.81 12.87
CA PRO A 66 -12.59 -8.05 13.61
C PRO A 66 -11.46 -8.88 13.02
N VAL A 67 -10.74 -9.62 13.87
CA VAL A 67 -9.83 -10.67 13.42
C VAL A 67 -10.62 -11.71 12.63
N GLY A 68 -10.05 -12.20 11.52
CA GLY A 68 -10.71 -13.09 10.57
C GLY A 68 -11.40 -12.38 9.40
N THR A 69 -11.47 -11.04 9.43
CA THR A 69 -12.00 -10.25 8.32
C THR A 69 -11.03 -10.24 7.13
N VAL A 70 -11.56 -10.37 5.92
CA VAL A 70 -10.84 -10.03 4.70
C VAL A 70 -11.21 -8.61 4.31
N LEU A 71 -10.21 -7.74 4.23
CA LEU A 71 -10.39 -6.38 3.72
C LEU A 71 -10.15 -6.36 2.22
N ASP A 72 -11.13 -5.87 1.48
CA ASP A 72 -10.99 -5.56 0.06
C ASP A 72 -10.68 -4.07 -0.09
N MET A 73 -9.52 -3.78 -0.65
CA MET A 73 -9.00 -2.41 -0.80
C MET A 73 -8.99 -2.02 -2.27
N GLN A 74 -9.53 -0.85 -2.55
CA GLN A 74 -9.51 -0.23 -3.88
C GLN A 74 -8.71 1.06 -3.82
N ALA A 75 -7.59 1.11 -4.52
CA ALA A 75 -6.68 2.24 -4.51
C ALA A 75 -6.54 2.88 -5.89
N ARG A 76 -6.30 4.18 -5.90
CA ARG A 76 -6.08 4.95 -7.12
C ARG A 76 -5.11 6.10 -6.92
N ILE A 77 -4.47 6.50 -8.00
CA ILE A 77 -3.76 7.78 -8.06
C ILE A 77 -4.80 8.87 -8.26
N THR A 78 -4.77 9.90 -7.41
CA THR A 78 -5.69 11.03 -7.47
C THR A 78 -5.08 12.27 -8.13
N GLY A 79 -3.75 12.33 -8.23
CA GLY A 79 -3.04 13.40 -8.90
C GLY A 79 -1.53 13.18 -8.92
N VAL A 80 -0.87 13.82 -9.86
CA VAL A 80 0.59 13.88 -9.96
C VAL A 80 0.98 15.33 -10.23
N ALA A 81 1.90 15.86 -9.43
CA ALA A 81 2.45 17.20 -9.59
C ALA A 81 3.97 17.18 -9.35
N ASP A 82 4.75 17.38 -10.39
CA ASP A 82 6.22 17.21 -10.40
C ASP A 82 6.59 15.81 -9.88
N ARG A 83 7.29 15.73 -8.75
CA ARG A 83 7.66 14.47 -8.08
C ARG A 83 6.63 13.96 -7.09
N LYS A 84 5.54 14.67 -6.88
CA LYS A 84 4.50 14.34 -5.90
C LYS A 84 3.44 13.46 -6.54
N VAL A 85 3.15 12.33 -5.91
CA VAL A 85 2.07 11.42 -6.30
C VAL A 85 1.06 11.37 -5.17
N PHE A 86 -0.15 11.79 -5.46
CA PHE A 86 -1.27 11.75 -4.52
C PHE A 86 -2.11 10.50 -4.76
N THR A 87 -2.45 9.80 -3.69
CA THR A 87 -3.11 8.51 -3.75
C THR A 87 -4.26 8.42 -2.75
N ALA A 88 -5.21 7.58 -3.01
CA ALA A 88 -6.31 7.29 -2.09
C ALA A 88 -6.70 5.81 -2.13
N VAL A 89 -7.12 5.26 -1.00
CA VAL A 89 -7.62 3.90 -0.87
C VAL A 89 -8.88 3.87 0.00
N VAL A 90 -9.80 2.99 -0.37
CA VAL A 90 -10.97 2.63 0.43
C VAL A 90 -10.86 1.13 0.73
N GLY A 91 -10.95 0.75 2.00
CA GLY A 91 -10.97 -0.63 2.45
C GLY A 91 -12.34 -1.01 3.00
N CYS A 92 -12.94 -2.07 2.46
CA CYS A 92 -14.23 -2.61 2.84
C CYS A 92 -14.09 -3.97 3.50
N MET A 93 -15.01 -4.32 4.39
CA MET A 93 -15.06 -5.65 5.03
C MET A 93 -15.72 -6.66 4.07
N GLY A 94 -14.90 -7.23 3.19
CA GLY A 94 -15.31 -8.12 2.12
C GLY A 94 -15.83 -7.39 0.87
N PRO A 95 -16.08 -8.15 -0.22
CA PRO A 95 -16.68 -7.61 -1.43
C PRO A 95 -18.05 -6.99 -1.11
N ASP A 96 -18.30 -5.79 -1.58
CA ASP A 96 -19.56 -5.06 -1.32
C ASP A 96 -19.91 -4.85 0.16
N GLY A 97 -18.97 -5.09 1.06
CA GLY A 97 -19.14 -4.88 2.49
C GLY A 97 -19.02 -3.40 2.91
N PRO A 98 -19.28 -3.11 4.20
CA PRO A 98 -19.19 -1.75 4.70
C PRO A 98 -17.74 -1.25 4.71
N VAL A 99 -17.56 0.05 4.46
CA VAL A 99 -16.26 0.71 4.56
C VAL A 99 -15.73 0.61 5.99
N ALA A 100 -14.53 0.06 6.13
CA ALA A 100 -13.83 -0.06 7.40
C ALA A 100 -12.78 1.03 7.60
N LEU A 101 -12.07 1.38 6.53
CA LEU A 101 -11.07 2.44 6.55
C LEU A 101 -11.00 3.19 5.23
N THR A 102 -10.49 4.39 5.29
CA THR A 102 -10.03 5.16 4.13
C THR A 102 -8.64 5.70 4.43
N ALA A 103 -7.81 5.81 3.41
CA ALA A 103 -6.52 6.48 3.57
C ALA A 103 -6.16 7.30 2.34
N SER A 104 -5.34 8.32 2.55
CA SER A 104 -4.71 9.10 1.50
C SER A 104 -3.21 9.19 1.74
N GLY A 105 -2.44 9.12 0.68
CA GLY A 105 -0.99 9.16 0.73
C GLY A 105 -0.41 10.22 -0.20
N LEU A 106 0.68 10.82 0.24
CA LEU A 106 1.58 11.59 -0.59
C LEU A 106 2.89 10.82 -0.69
N PHE A 107 3.26 10.47 -1.90
CA PHE A 107 4.53 9.84 -2.23
C PHE A 107 5.41 10.82 -3.00
N ILE A 108 6.71 10.75 -2.77
CA ILE A 108 7.69 11.56 -3.49
C ILE A 108 8.52 10.63 -4.37
N GLN A 109 8.47 10.86 -5.67
CA GLN A 109 9.33 10.16 -6.62
C GLN A 109 10.79 10.56 -6.38
N VAL A 110 11.64 9.55 -6.31
CA VAL A 110 13.07 9.70 -6.02
C VAL A 110 13.90 8.94 -7.05
N PRO A 111 15.12 9.39 -7.36
CA PRO A 111 16.02 8.61 -8.19
C PRO A 111 16.50 7.37 -7.42
N ILE A 112 16.90 6.31 -8.13
CA ILE A 112 17.49 5.10 -7.52
C ILE A 112 18.68 5.43 -6.62
N GLY A 113 19.46 6.45 -6.93
CA GLY A 113 20.54 6.95 -6.09
C GLY A 113 20.13 7.37 -4.69
N HIS A 114 18.85 7.72 -4.47
CA HIS A 114 18.31 8.01 -3.14
C HIS A 114 18.41 6.78 -2.23
N PHE A 115 18.06 5.60 -2.72
CA PHE A 115 18.14 4.36 -1.95
C PHE A 115 19.59 3.97 -1.67
N ARG A 116 20.50 4.17 -2.63
CA ARG A 116 21.95 3.95 -2.43
C ARG A 116 22.55 4.89 -1.40
N ALA A 117 22.06 6.12 -1.32
CA ALA A 117 22.55 7.12 -0.37
C ALA A 117 22.04 6.89 1.05
N HIS A 118 20.83 6.36 1.24
CA HIS A 118 20.14 6.29 2.52
C HIS A 118 19.82 4.87 2.97
N GLY A 119 19.73 3.90 2.07
CA GLY A 119 19.42 2.51 2.39
C GLY A 119 20.66 1.70 2.79
N ARG A 120 20.45 0.52 3.37
CA ARG A 120 21.52 -0.45 3.58
C ARG A 120 21.96 -1.02 2.23
N ALA A 121 23.26 -0.98 1.95
CA ALA A 121 23.80 -1.32 0.63
C ALA A 121 23.39 -2.72 0.12
N GLN A 122 23.35 -3.72 0.99
CA GLN A 122 22.96 -5.08 0.65
C GLN A 122 21.49 -5.18 0.23
N GLU A 123 20.59 -4.56 0.96
CA GLU A 123 19.15 -4.55 0.68
C GLU A 123 18.86 -3.78 -0.61
N VAL A 124 19.54 -2.66 -0.82
CA VAL A 124 19.40 -1.85 -2.05
C VAL A 124 19.88 -2.62 -3.27
N ALA A 125 21.02 -3.32 -3.17
CA ALA A 125 21.54 -4.13 -4.28
C ALA A 125 20.58 -5.26 -4.67
N SER A 126 20.00 -5.97 -3.69
CA SER A 126 19.00 -7.02 -3.92
C SER A 126 17.75 -6.48 -4.60
N ALA A 127 17.19 -5.39 -4.08
CA ALA A 127 15.98 -4.78 -4.64
C ALA A 127 16.17 -4.25 -6.06
N ILE A 128 17.36 -3.72 -6.39
CA ILE A 128 17.67 -3.27 -7.77
C ILE A 128 17.79 -4.46 -8.72
N ALA A 129 18.41 -5.55 -8.27
CA ALA A 129 18.52 -6.77 -9.06
C ALA A 129 17.14 -7.39 -9.36
N ASP A 130 16.25 -7.41 -8.37
CA ASP A 130 14.87 -7.89 -8.51
C ASP A 130 14.02 -6.94 -9.38
N GLY A 131 14.27 -5.63 -9.30
CA GLY A 131 13.58 -4.59 -10.08
C GLY A 131 13.84 -4.65 -11.58
N ASP A 132 14.96 -5.25 -12.00
CA ASP A 132 15.28 -5.47 -13.42
C ASP A 132 14.33 -6.51 -14.08
N ALA A 133 13.62 -7.29 -13.25
CA ALA A 133 12.60 -8.25 -13.69
C ALA A 133 11.21 -7.61 -13.94
N GLY A 134 11.05 -6.30 -13.71
CA GLY A 134 9.78 -5.57 -13.77
C GLY A 134 8.92 -5.73 -12.50
N PRO A 135 7.82 -4.98 -12.39
CA PRO A 135 6.94 -5.11 -11.25
C PRO A 135 6.34 -6.52 -11.21
N PRO A 136 6.33 -7.18 -10.04
CA PRO A 136 5.68 -8.48 -9.90
C PRO A 136 4.19 -8.37 -10.20
N ALA A 137 3.64 -9.36 -10.90
CA ALA A 137 2.21 -9.44 -11.18
C ALA A 137 1.37 -9.62 -9.89
N GLU A 138 2.00 -10.15 -8.85
CA GLU A 138 1.46 -10.32 -7.52
C GLU A 138 2.50 -9.85 -6.49
N MET A 139 2.09 -8.98 -5.58
CA MET A 139 2.93 -8.55 -4.45
C MET A 139 2.41 -9.23 -3.18
N ASN A 140 3.23 -10.09 -2.60
CA ASN A 140 3.00 -10.65 -1.27
C ASN A 140 4.03 -10.04 -0.32
N PRO A 141 3.60 -9.21 0.65
CA PRO A 141 4.48 -8.68 1.68
C PRO A 141 4.92 -9.75 2.67
#